data_4ff55ba8baba1274172398f0164ed28d
#
_entry.id   4ff55ba8baba1274172398f0164ed28d
#
_cell.length_a   1.000
_cell.length_b   1.000
_cell.length_c   1.000
_cell.angle_alpha   90.00
_cell.angle_beta   90.00
_cell.angle_gamma   90.00
#
_symmetry.space_group_name_H-M   'P 1'
#
loop_
_entity.id
_entity.type
_entity.pdbx_description
1 polymer ?
#
loop_
_entity_poly.entity_id
_entity_poly.type
_entity_poly.pdbx_seq_one_letter_code
_entity_poly.pdbx_strand_id
1 'polypeptide(L)'
;VPGIWQVLGRDEACRRYELPADRVGDIVVVAERLWTLGTSRSRHDLSGLDAPLRSHGGVSEQQVPLIANRPANDLPDRRWRNFDAFDLALNRLG
;
A
#
# COMPACT_ATOMS: atom_id res chain seq x y z
N VAL A 1 5.76 19.12 -7.24
CA VAL A 1 6.96 18.35 -7.67
C VAL A 1 6.49 17.17 -8.51
N PRO A 2 6.98 17.02 -9.73
CA PRO A 2 6.62 15.88 -10.57
C PRO A 2 6.93 14.55 -9.88
N GLY A 3 6.02 13.58 -10.04
CA GLY A 3 6.18 12.26 -9.43
C GLY A 3 5.71 12.14 -7.98
N ILE A 4 5.34 13.24 -7.34
CA ILE A 4 4.74 13.23 -6.00
C ILE A 4 3.23 13.43 -6.14
N TRP A 5 2.48 12.42 -5.70
CA TRP A 5 1.03 12.48 -5.71
C TRP A 5 0.48 13.19 -4.47
N GLN A 6 1.05 12.90 -3.31
CA GLN A 6 0.55 13.43 -2.05
C GLN A 6 1.64 13.55 -1.00
N VAL A 7 1.53 14.56 -0.15
CA VAL A 7 2.34 14.74 1.06
C VAL A 7 1.39 14.93 2.23
N LEU A 8 1.53 14.11 3.25
CA LEU A 8 0.69 14.12 4.45
C LEU A 8 1.54 14.26 5.71
N GLY A 9 1.02 14.98 6.69
CA GLY A 9 1.55 14.89 8.05
C GLY A 9 1.23 13.56 8.69
N ARG A 10 1.96 13.21 9.77
CA ARG A 10 1.81 11.93 10.48
C ARG A 10 0.35 11.63 10.84
N ASP A 11 -0.32 12.56 11.50
CA ASP A 11 -1.66 12.33 12.04
C ASP A 11 -2.68 12.04 10.94
N GLU A 12 -2.60 12.77 9.85
CA GLU A 12 -3.49 12.56 8.72
C GLU A 12 -3.19 11.25 8.01
N ALA A 13 -1.92 10.93 7.80
CA ALA A 13 -1.50 9.65 7.20
C ALA A 13 -1.95 8.46 8.04
N CYS A 14 -1.82 8.54 9.36
CA CYS A 14 -2.25 7.49 10.27
C CYS A 14 -3.76 7.27 10.22
N ARG A 15 -4.55 8.34 10.19
CA ARG A 15 -6.01 8.23 10.05
C ARG A 15 -6.41 7.66 8.69
N ARG A 16 -5.80 8.15 7.63
CA ARG A 16 -6.19 7.82 6.27
C ARG A 16 -5.80 6.41 5.85
N TYR A 17 -4.62 5.98 6.28
CA TYR A 17 -4.05 4.70 5.89
C TYR A 17 -4.02 3.68 7.03
N GLU A 18 -4.63 3.99 8.16
CA GLU A 18 -4.70 3.12 9.34
C GLU A 18 -3.31 2.65 9.80
N LEU A 19 -2.36 3.58 9.86
CA LEU A 19 -0.98 3.31 10.25
C LEU A 19 -0.75 3.56 11.75
N PRO A 20 0.13 2.79 12.41
CA PRO A 20 0.47 3.01 13.82
C PRO A 20 1.34 4.26 13.97
N ALA A 21 0.88 5.24 14.74
CA ALA A 21 1.51 6.55 14.86
C ALA A 21 2.94 6.50 15.44
N ASP A 22 3.22 5.52 16.28
CA ASP A 22 4.54 5.29 16.89
C ASP A 22 5.60 4.80 15.90
N ARG A 23 5.20 4.41 14.69
CA ARG A 23 6.06 3.86 13.64
C ARG A 23 6.07 4.65 12.35
N VAL A 24 5.39 5.77 12.34
CA VAL A 24 5.29 6.65 11.15
C VAL A 24 6.13 7.90 11.35
N GLY A 25 6.87 8.30 10.34
CA GLY A 25 7.63 9.55 10.34
C GLY A 25 6.73 10.79 10.40
N ASP A 26 7.32 11.95 10.57
CA ASP A 26 6.58 13.21 10.67
C ASP A 26 5.84 13.56 9.38
N ILE A 27 6.37 13.12 8.26
CA ILE A 27 5.82 13.37 6.93
C ILE A 27 5.78 12.05 6.15
N VAL A 28 4.66 11.79 5.47
CA VAL A 28 4.47 10.67 4.56
C VAL A 28 4.33 11.20 3.13
N VAL A 29 5.21 10.76 2.27
CA VAL A 29 5.22 11.14 0.86
C VAL A 29 4.77 9.95 0.01
N VAL A 30 3.77 10.16 -0.84
CA VAL A 30 3.24 9.13 -1.73
C VAL A 30 3.57 9.52 -3.18
N ALA A 31 4.21 8.61 -3.88
CA ALA A 31 4.54 8.80 -5.30
C ALA A 31 3.31 8.63 -6.19
N GLU A 32 3.35 9.24 -7.36
CA GLU A 32 2.41 8.95 -8.44
C GLU A 32 2.61 7.52 -8.96
N ARG A 33 1.58 7.00 -9.60
CA ARG A 33 1.65 5.71 -10.28
C ARG A 33 2.81 5.69 -11.28
N LEU A 34 3.57 4.63 -11.29
CA LEU A 34 4.77 4.42 -12.13
C LEU A 34 5.98 5.27 -11.74
N TRP A 35 5.93 5.92 -10.59
CA TRP A 35 7.06 6.64 -10.00
C TRP A 35 7.54 5.95 -8.73
N THR A 36 8.84 5.99 -8.51
CA THR A 36 9.45 5.50 -7.27
C THR A 36 10.32 6.58 -6.66
N LEU A 37 10.36 6.61 -5.35
CA LEU A 37 11.21 7.51 -4.59
C LEU A 37 12.50 6.79 -4.23
N GLY A 38 13.62 7.41 -4.51
CA GLY A 38 14.94 6.87 -4.23
C GLY A 38 15.88 7.94 -3.67
N THR A 39 17.00 7.50 -3.13
CA THR A 39 17.97 8.40 -2.50
C THR A 39 18.76 9.25 -3.50
N SER A 40 19.08 8.70 -4.66
CA SER A 40 19.79 9.43 -5.71
C SER A 40 19.69 8.68 -7.05
N ARG A 41 19.81 9.41 -8.13
CA ARG A 41 19.83 8.85 -9.49
C ARG A 41 20.97 7.85 -9.71
N SER A 42 22.13 8.13 -9.15
CA SER A 42 23.31 7.28 -9.32
C SER A 42 23.18 5.90 -8.69
N ARG A 43 22.29 5.75 -7.73
CA ARG A 43 22.02 4.46 -7.06
C ARG A 43 20.89 3.66 -7.68
N HIS A 44 20.17 4.25 -8.64
CA HIS A 44 18.99 3.64 -9.26
C HIS A 44 19.14 3.70 -10.78
N ASP A 45 19.94 2.80 -11.33
CA ASP A 45 20.11 2.67 -12.78
C ASP A 45 18.90 1.97 -13.39
N LEU A 46 18.12 2.71 -14.17
CA LEU A 46 16.93 2.22 -14.85
C LEU A 46 17.17 1.96 -16.34
N SER A 47 18.41 2.09 -16.83
CA SER A 47 18.75 2.01 -18.26
C SER A 47 18.46 0.64 -18.88
N GLY A 48 18.42 -0.43 -18.09
CA GLY A 48 18.09 -1.79 -18.54
C GLY A 48 16.60 -2.15 -18.53
N LEU A 49 15.72 -1.20 -18.21
CA LEU A 49 14.29 -1.47 -18.11
C LEU A 49 13.57 -1.08 -19.40
N ASP A 50 12.81 -2.02 -19.96
CA ASP A 50 11.92 -1.78 -21.12
C ASP A 50 10.58 -1.15 -20.71
N ALA A 51 10.27 -1.14 -19.43
CA ALA A 51 9.04 -0.60 -18.84
C ALA A 51 9.38 0.18 -17.57
N PRO A 52 8.48 1.07 -17.08
CA PRO A 52 8.66 1.76 -15.82
C PRO A 52 8.93 0.79 -14.67
N LEU A 53 9.83 1.18 -13.76
CA LEU A 53 10.12 0.40 -12.56
C LEU A 53 8.84 0.22 -11.74
N ARG A 54 8.57 -1.00 -11.36
CA ARG A 54 7.50 -1.31 -10.41
C ARG A 54 8.07 -1.43 -9.01
N SER A 55 7.36 -0.84 -8.07
CA SER A 55 7.66 -0.93 -6.65
C SER A 55 6.39 -1.30 -5.90
N HIS A 56 6.39 -1.17 -4.59
CA HIS A 56 5.26 -1.52 -3.73
C HIS A 56 4.95 -0.39 -2.75
N GLY A 57 3.79 -0.49 -2.08
CA GLY A 57 3.39 0.46 -1.04
C GLY A 57 2.75 1.74 -1.54
N GLY A 58 2.53 1.88 -2.84
CA GLY A 58 1.79 3.01 -3.40
C GLY A 58 0.28 2.87 -3.27
N VAL A 59 -0.44 4.00 -3.22
CA VAL A 59 -1.91 3.99 -3.14
C VAL A 59 -2.54 3.34 -4.37
N SER A 60 -1.91 3.46 -5.53
CA SER A 60 -2.36 2.80 -6.76
C SER A 60 -2.29 1.26 -6.72
N GLU A 61 -1.61 0.70 -5.73
CA GLU A 61 -1.39 -0.74 -5.56
C GLU A 61 -2.23 -1.34 -4.43
N GLN A 62 -3.14 -0.59 -3.86
CA GLN A 62 -3.98 -1.06 -2.74
C GLN A 62 -5.02 -2.09 -3.16
N GLN A 63 -5.43 -2.11 -4.41
CA GLN A 63 -6.39 -3.08 -4.90
C GLN A 63 -5.67 -4.36 -5.30
N VAL A 64 -5.78 -5.38 -4.46
CA VAL A 64 -5.14 -6.68 -4.63
C VAL A 64 -6.18 -7.80 -4.48
N PRO A 65 -5.94 -8.98 -5.06
CA PRO A 65 -6.83 -10.12 -4.87
C PRO A 65 -6.76 -10.66 -3.44
N LEU A 66 -7.91 -11.09 -2.93
CA LEU A 66 -8.02 -11.87 -1.72
C LEU A 66 -8.58 -13.25 -2.10
N ILE A 67 -7.77 -14.29 -1.95
CA ILE A 67 -8.08 -15.65 -2.40
C ILE A 67 -8.09 -16.57 -1.19
N ALA A 68 -9.19 -17.29 -0.99
CA ALA A 68 -9.30 -18.32 0.03
C ALA A 68 -9.45 -19.70 -0.62
N ASN A 69 -8.90 -20.71 0.02
CA ASN A 69 -8.98 -22.10 -0.44
C ASN A 69 -10.28 -22.80 0.00
N ARG A 70 -11.13 -22.11 0.72
CA ARG A 70 -12.44 -22.58 1.21
C ARG A 70 -13.46 -21.47 1.10
N PRO A 71 -14.76 -21.81 1.03
CA PRO A 71 -15.80 -20.81 1.12
C PRO A 71 -15.71 -20.05 2.44
N ALA A 72 -15.94 -18.77 2.40
CA ALA A 72 -16.03 -17.94 3.59
C ALA A 72 -17.49 -17.62 3.91
N ASN A 73 -17.81 -17.62 5.20
CA ASN A 73 -19.16 -17.35 5.70
C ASN A 73 -19.25 -15.94 6.30
N ASP A 74 -20.44 -15.36 6.20
CA ASP A 74 -20.78 -14.08 6.86
C ASP A 74 -19.76 -12.96 6.56
N LEU A 75 -19.38 -12.84 5.29
CA LEU A 75 -18.46 -11.79 4.85
C LEU A 75 -19.16 -10.43 4.93
N PRO A 76 -18.62 -9.45 5.68
CA PRO A 76 -19.14 -8.10 5.67
C PRO A 76 -19.02 -7.48 4.28
N ASP A 77 -20.07 -6.81 3.84
CA ASP A 77 -20.07 -6.02 2.60
C ASP A 77 -19.40 -4.68 2.88
N ARG A 78 -18.09 -4.68 2.82
CA ARG A 78 -17.26 -3.50 3.03
C ARG A 78 -15.93 -3.63 2.31
N ARG A 79 -15.21 -2.53 2.23
CA ARG A 79 -13.83 -2.55 1.76
C ARG A 79 -12.96 -3.36 2.74
N TRP A 80 -12.27 -4.35 2.22
CA TRP A 80 -11.35 -5.19 2.99
C TRP A 80 -9.99 -4.54 3.10
N ARG A 81 -9.35 -4.74 4.24
CA ARG A 81 -8.01 -4.25 4.54
C ARG A 81 -7.06 -5.44 4.70
N ASN A 82 -5.79 -5.19 4.56
CA ASN A 82 -4.77 -6.24 4.61
C ASN A 82 -4.89 -7.10 5.89
N PHE A 83 -5.09 -6.48 7.04
CA PHE A 83 -5.19 -7.19 8.31
C PHE A 83 -6.51 -7.95 8.52
N ASP A 84 -7.51 -7.72 7.72
CA ASP A 84 -8.76 -8.50 7.76
C ASP A 84 -8.55 -9.97 7.36
N ALA A 85 -7.41 -10.28 6.72
CA ALA A 85 -7.03 -11.64 6.39
C ALA A 85 -6.95 -12.56 7.62
N PHE A 86 -6.60 -12.03 8.78
CA PHE A 86 -6.55 -12.79 10.02
C PHE A 86 -7.95 -13.18 10.50
N ASP A 87 -8.89 -12.25 10.50
CA ASP A 87 -10.29 -12.56 10.86
C ASP A 87 -10.91 -13.56 9.88
N LEU A 88 -10.65 -13.37 8.59
CA LEU A 88 -11.11 -14.31 7.57
C LEU A 88 -10.59 -15.72 7.84
N ALA A 89 -9.28 -15.87 8.02
CA ALA A 89 -8.64 -17.17 8.19
C ALA A 89 -9.05 -17.88 9.48
N LEU A 90 -9.21 -17.13 10.58
CA LEU A 90 -9.47 -17.69 11.90
C LEU A 90 -10.95 -17.92 12.19
N ASN A 91 -11.83 -17.09 11.65
CA ASN A 91 -13.23 -17.05 12.10
C ASN A 91 -14.25 -17.31 11.00
N ARG A 92 -13.88 -17.20 9.71
CA ARG A 92 -14.88 -17.18 8.63
C ARG A 92 -14.72 -18.27 7.59
N LEU A 93 -13.62 -19.01 7.58
CA LEU A 93 -13.45 -20.17 6.71
C LEU A 93 -14.08 -21.39 7.38
N GLY A 94 -15.10 -21.90 6.72
CA GLY A 94 -15.87 -23.04 7.20
C GLY A 94 -15.35 -24.39 6.78
#